data_55cbacb367d6f98ccf32d3681656a2a3
#
_entry.id   55cbacb367d6f98ccf32d3681656a2a3
#
_cell.length_a   1.000
_cell.length_b   1.000
_cell.length_c   1.000
_cell.angle_alpha   90.00
_cell.angle_beta   90.00
_cell.angle_gamma   90.00
#
_symmetry.space_group_name_H-M   'P 1'
#
loop_
_entity.id
_entity.type
_entity.pdbx_description
1 polymer ?
#
loop_
_entity_poly.entity_id
_entity_poly.type
_entity_poly.pdbx_seq_one_letter_code
_entity_poly.pdbx_strand_id
1 'polypeptide(L)'
;MATRTETRRRPPQRADDEERSKAANSDVGVIVPITDGEAILRRERREISILVAREEVTITHARYAAGEQVAGPHVHHEHTDAFYVLKGELTFVIGREAETVTVSSGGFVAAPPGVAHSFRNDSDRPASWLTIHTPDGGFAAFMRGVRDGVKVE
;
A
#
# COMPACT_ATOMS: atom_id res chain seq x y z
N MET A 1 61.63 11.65 15.89
CA MET A 1 60.36 11.58 16.65
C MET A 1 59.24 11.95 15.71
N ALA A 2 58.46 10.96 15.23
CA ALA A 2 57.35 11.16 14.33
C ALA A 2 56.05 11.00 15.13
N THR A 3 55.28 12.06 15.22
CA THR A 3 53.98 12.11 15.88
C THR A 3 52.94 11.51 14.94
N ARG A 4 52.37 10.41 15.32
CA ARG A 4 51.31 9.70 14.63
C ARG A 4 49.96 10.36 14.95
N THR A 5 49.37 11.03 13.97
CA THR A 5 48.01 11.61 14.09
C THR A 5 46.98 10.51 13.88
N GLU A 6 46.28 10.14 14.94
CA GLU A 6 45.21 9.18 14.95
C GLU A 6 43.94 9.82 14.38
N THR A 7 43.53 9.43 13.18
CA THR A 7 42.29 9.88 12.56
C THR A 7 41.13 9.10 13.19
N ARG A 8 40.38 9.77 14.08
CA ARG A 8 39.12 9.25 14.61
C ARG A 8 38.13 9.07 13.47
N ARG A 9 37.79 7.82 13.18
CA ARG A 9 36.67 7.49 12.27
C ARG A 9 35.35 7.85 12.95
N ARG A 10 34.56 8.68 12.32
CA ARG A 10 33.19 9.05 12.71
C ARG A 10 32.30 7.80 12.57
N PRO A 11 31.43 7.45 13.54
CA PRO A 11 30.49 6.34 13.40
C PRO A 11 29.40 6.67 12.35
N PRO A 12 28.73 5.67 11.78
CA PRO A 12 27.83 5.85 10.65
C PRO A 12 26.55 6.61 11.03
N GLN A 13 26.27 7.66 10.26
CA GLN A 13 25.15 8.60 10.36
C GLN A 13 23.75 8.04 10.02
N ARG A 14 23.52 6.72 10.09
CA ARG A 14 22.25 6.12 9.62
C ARG A 14 21.01 6.45 10.45
N ALA A 15 21.15 6.61 11.76
CA ALA A 15 20.03 6.91 12.65
C ALA A 15 19.55 8.38 12.52
N ASP A 16 20.51 9.31 12.34
CA ASP A 16 20.20 10.74 12.21
C ASP A 16 19.56 11.08 10.86
N ASP A 17 19.86 10.31 9.80
CA ASP A 17 19.29 10.51 8.47
C ASP A 17 17.85 9.97 8.39
N GLU A 18 17.51 8.89 9.10
CA GLU A 18 16.16 8.37 9.20
C GLU A 18 15.24 9.29 10.04
N GLU A 19 15.73 9.84 11.13
CA GLU A 19 14.99 10.78 11.98
C GLU A 19 14.79 12.14 11.28
N ARG A 20 15.78 12.62 10.54
CA ARG A 20 15.68 13.83 9.69
C ARG A 20 14.69 13.63 8.54
N SER A 21 14.65 12.44 7.93
CA SER A 21 13.69 12.12 6.88
C SER A 21 12.25 12.07 7.42
N LYS A 22 12.03 11.57 8.65
CA LYS A 22 10.72 11.56 9.30
C LYS A 22 10.27 12.98 9.72
N ALA A 23 11.16 13.82 10.22
CA ALA A 23 10.85 15.18 10.62
C ALA A 23 10.63 16.12 9.43
N ALA A 24 11.36 15.92 8.31
CA ALA A 24 11.24 16.74 7.10
C ALA A 24 9.93 16.52 6.33
N ASN A 25 9.22 15.42 6.57
CA ASN A 25 7.98 15.08 5.84
C ASN A 25 6.68 15.49 6.57
N SER A 26 6.73 16.05 7.77
CA SER A 26 5.52 16.38 8.52
C SER A 26 4.76 17.60 7.98
N ASP A 27 5.47 18.55 7.36
CA ASP A 27 4.91 19.83 6.90
C ASP A 27 4.86 19.98 5.38
N VAL A 28 5.29 18.98 4.61
CA VAL A 28 5.32 19.02 3.14
C VAL A 28 4.27 18.08 2.57
N GLY A 29 3.49 18.57 1.61
CA GLY A 29 2.55 17.74 0.86
C GLY A 29 3.28 16.63 0.09
N VAL A 30 2.59 15.52 -0.17
CA VAL A 30 3.12 14.41 -0.96
C VAL A 30 2.71 14.60 -2.42
N ILE A 31 3.69 14.60 -3.32
CA ILE A 31 3.48 14.63 -4.76
C ILE A 31 4.29 13.48 -5.35
N VAL A 32 3.58 12.45 -5.81
CA VAL A 32 4.20 11.25 -6.37
C VAL A 32 3.45 10.78 -7.61
N PRO A 33 4.11 10.68 -8.77
CA PRO A 33 3.53 9.98 -9.91
C PRO A 33 3.27 8.50 -9.57
N ILE A 34 2.23 7.91 -10.15
CA ILE A 34 1.90 6.49 -9.93
C ILE A 34 3.09 5.58 -10.25
N THR A 35 3.91 5.95 -11.22
CA THR A 35 5.11 5.20 -11.65
C THR A 35 6.23 5.21 -10.62
N ASP A 36 6.24 6.17 -9.70
CA ASP A 36 7.35 6.45 -8.78
C ASP A 36 7.07 5.96 -7.35
N GLY A 37 5.98 5.22 -7.15
CA GLY A 37 5.64 4.62 -5.87
C GLY A 37 6.69 3.60 -5.39
N GLU A 38 6.76 3.40 -4.08
CA GLU A 38 7.59 2.36 -3.47
C GLU A 38 7.12 0.97 -3.88
N ALA A 39 7.92 0.24 -4.63
CA ALA A 39 7.56 -1.08 -5.13
C ALA A 39 7.43 -2.10 -3.98
N ILE A 40 6.26 -2.72 -3.87
CA ILE A 40 5.99 -3.83 -2.95
C ILE A 40 6.00 -5.15 -3.71
N LEU A 41 5.33 -5.20 -4.85
CA LEU A 41 5.27 -6.38 -5.70
C LEU A 41 5.44 -5.94 -7.15
N ARG A 42 6.37 -6.58 -7.87
CA ARG A 42 6.56 -6.41 -9.32
C ARG A 42 6.68 -7.77 -9.96
N ARG A 43 5.59 -8.24 -10.53
CA ARG A 43 5.50 -9.48 -11.31
C ARG A 43 4.72 -9.21 -12.58
N GLU A 44 4.89 -10.05 -13.57
CA GLU A 44 4.22 -9.92 -14.87
C GLU A 44 2.71 -9.71 -14.75
N ARG A 45 2.06 -10.46 -13.85
CA ARG A 45 0.61 -10.43 -13.69
C ARG A 45 0.09 -9.55 -12.54
N ARG A 46 0.99 -9.12 -11.65
CA ARG A 46 0.62 -8.38 -10.42
C ARG A 46 1.65 -7.32 -10.07
N GLU A 47 1.19 -6.11 -9.89
CA GLU A 47 2.03 -5.00 -9.44
C GLU A 47 1.33 -4.28 -8.28
N ILE A 48 2.10 -3.95 -7.23
CA ILE A 48 1.64 -3.13 -6.10
C ILE A 48 2.77 -2.17 -5.74
N SER A 49 2.41 -0.91 -5.54
CA SER A 49 3.31 0.11 -5.00
C SER A 49 2.62 0.96 -3.95
N ILE A 50 3.37 1.41 -2.96
CA ILE A 50 2.92 2.42 -1.98
C ILE A 50 3.20 3.81 -2.55
N LEU A 51 2.17 4.63 -2.66
CA LEU A 51 2.28 6.04 -3.07
C LEU A 51 2.41 6.97 -1.88
N VAL A 52 1.66 6.69 -0.81
CA VAL A 52 1.66 7.46 0.43
C VAL A 52 1.69 6.49 1.60
N ALA A 53 2.56 6.74 2.56
CA ALA A 53 2.62 6.02 3.83
C ALA A 53 2.78 7.03 4.97
N ARG A 54 1.65 7.38 5.59
CA ARG A 54 1.57 8.30 6.73
C ARG A 54 0.69 7.67 7.80
N GLU A 55 0.78 8.17 9.02
CA GLU A 55 -0.02 7.66 10.14
C GLU A 55 -1.53 7.76 9.88
N GLU A 56 -1.97 8.85 9.27
CA GLU A 56 -3.37 9.12 8.95
C GLU A 56 -3.89 8.37 7.73
N VAL A 57 -3.01 7.96 6.81
CA VAL A 57 -3.42 7.28 5.56
C VAL A 57 -2.27 6.57 4.89
N THR A 58 -2.55 5.39 4.36
CA THR A 58 -1.69 4.73 3.36
C THR A 58 -2.46 4.58 2.06
N ILE A 59 -1.83 4.97 0.95
CA ILE A 59 -2.40 4.85 -0.39
C ILE A 59 -1.49 3.95 -1.23
N THR A 60 -2.07 2.90 -1.79
CA THR A 60 -1.37 2.02 -2.72
C THR A 60 -1.99 2.10 -4.11
N HIS A 61 -1.16 1.91 -5.11
CA HIS A 61 -1.59 1.63 -6.49
C HIS A 61 -1.34 0.17 -6.79
N ALA A 62 -2.31 -0.49 -7.39
CA ALA A 62 -2.18 -1.86 -7.84
C ALA A 62 -2.66 -2.04 -9.28
N ARG A 63 -2.05 -3.00 -9.98
CA ARG A 63 -2.45 -3.46 -11.30
C ARG A 63 -2.38 -4.98 -11.33
N TYR A 64 -3.49 -5.63 -11.64
CA TYR A 64 -3.57 -7.07 -11.76
C TYR A 64 -4.10 -7.47 -13.13
N ALA A 65 -3.56 -8.55 -13.68
CA ALA A 65 -4.02 -9.11 -14.94
C ALA A 65 -5.44 -9.69 -14.84
N ALA A 66 -6.01 -10.01 -15.99
CA ALA A 66 -7.30 -10.68 -16.10
C ALA A 66 -7.37 -11.96 -15.25
N GLY A 67 -8.48 -12.18 -14.56
CA GLY A 67 -8.77 -13.39 -13.79
C GLY A 67 -8.01 -13.51 -12.46
N GLU A 68 -7.26 -12.51 -12.03
CA GLU A 68 -6.48 -12.57 -10.81
C GLU A 68 -7.34 -12.36 -9.55
N GLN A 69 -7.17 -13.27 -8.60
CA GLN A 69 -7.70 -13.10 -7.25
C GLN A 69 -6.86 -12.05 -6.51
N VAL A 70 -7.49 -11.05 -5.92
CA VAL A 70 -6.78 -9.98 -5.20
C VAL A 70 -6.75 -10.26 -3.70
N ALA A 71 -7.90 -10.21 -3.05
CA ALA A 71 -8.01 -10.45 -1.61
C ALA A 71 -9.18 -11.38 -1.31
N GLY A 72 -8.93 -12.40 -0.51
CA GLY A 72 -9.98 -13.25 0.05
C GLY A 72 -10.81 -12.52 1.10
N PRO A 73 -11.90 -13.12 1.59
CA PRO A 73 -12.76 -12.51 2.60
C PRO A 73 -11.99 -12.15 3.87
N HIS A 74 -12.07 -10.88 4.28
CA HIS A 74 -11.46 -10.36 5.48
C HIS A 74 -12.23 -9.17 6.04
N VAL A 75 -11.90 -8.77 7.26
CA VAL A 75 -12.50 -7.64 7.94
C VAL A 75 -11.41 -6.87 8.69
N HIS A 76 -11.51 -5.56 8.67
CA HIS A 76 -10.68 -4.66 9.47
C HIS A 76 -11.53 -4.05 10.57
N HIS A 77 -11.01 -3.96 11.80
CA HIS A 77 -11.76 -3.47 12.95
C HIS A 77 -11.48 -2.01 13.27
N GLU A 78 -10.34 -1.47 12.82
CA GLU A 78 -9.86 -0.15 13.24
C GLU A 78 -9.66 0.85 12.10
N HIS A 79 -9.81 0.41 10.86
CA HIS A 79 -9.63 1.29 9.69
C HIS A 79 -10.63 0.99 8.58
N THR A 80 -10.75 1.93 7.69
CA THR A 80 -11.54 1.84 6.46
C THR A 80 -10.62 1.46 5.30
N ASP A 81 -11.04 0.49 4.49
CA ASP A 81 -10.52 0.27 3.15
C ASP A 81 -11.42 0.95 2.14
N ALA A 82 -10.84 1.78 1.30
CA ALA A 82 -11.54 2.36 0.17
C ALA A 82 -10.78 2.12 -1.13
N PHE A 83 -11.52 1.93 -2.21
CA PHE A 83 -10.99 1.52 -3.50
C PHE A 83 -11.53 2.45 -4.58
N TYR A 84 -10.64 3.00 -5.39
CA TYR A 84 -10.99 3.78 -6.56
C TYR A 84 -10.47 3.09 -7.82
N VAL A 85 -11.38 2.62 -8.68
CA VAL A 85 -11.01 1.91 -9.90
C VAL A 85 -10.55 2.91 -10.96
N LEU A 86 -9.30 2.78 -11.39
CA LEU A 86 -8.68 3.65 -12.40
C LEU A 86 -8.90 3.13 -13.82
N LYS A 87 -8.72 1.81 -14.01
CA LYS A 87 -8.88 1.14 -15.31
C LYS A 87 -9.45 -0.25 -15.11
N GLY A 88 -10.23 -0.70 -16.10
CA GLY A 88 -10.89 -2.00 -16.05
C GLY A 88 -12.03 -2.02 -15.04
N GLU A 89 -12.21 -3.17 -14.42
CA GLU A 89 -13.26 -3.39 -13.42
C GLU A 89 -12.80 -4.37 -12.35
N LEU A 90 -13.39 -4.28 -11.17
CA LEU A 90 -13.19 -5.20 -10.06
C LEU A 90 -14.54 -5.69 -9.54
N THR A 91 -14.59 -6.95 -9.18
CA THR A 91 -15.77 -7.56 -8.53
C THR A 91 -15.52 -7.64 -7.03
N PHE A 92 -16.38 -6.98 -6.27
CA PHE A 92 -16.38 -6.98 -4.81
C PHE A 92 -17.48 -7.88 -4.27
N VAL A 93 -17.18 -8.54 -3.14
CA VAL A 93 -18.19 -9.15 -2.26
C VAL A 93 -18.10 -8.41 -0.94
N ILE A 94 -19.14 -7.72 -0.54
CA ILE A 94 -19.10 -6.78 0.57
C ILE A 94 -20.33 -6.86 1.47
N GLY A 95 -20.10 -6.62 2.76
CA GLY A 95 -21.14 -6.52 3.77
C GLY A 95 -21.64 -7.85 4.31
N ARG A 96 -22.58 -7.76 5.24
CA ARG A 96 -23.14 -8.93 5.94
C ARG A 96 -23.86 -9.89 5.00
N GLU A 97 -24.56 -9.37 4.02
CA GLU A 97 -25.31 -10.14 3.03
C GLU A 97 -24.42 -10.68 1.90
N ALA A 98 -23.11 -10.46 1.96
CA ALA A 98 -22.14 -10.84 0.94
C ALA A 98 -22.59 -10.39 -0.46
N GLU A 99 -23.03 -9.15 -0.58
CA GLU A 99 -23.47 -8.56 -1.83
C GLU A 99 -22.32 -8.54 -2.83
N THR A 100 -22.56 -9.05 -4.03
CA THR A 100 -21.59 -9.07 -5.13
C THR A 100 -21.88 -7.90 -6.08
N VAL A 101 -20.87 -7.04 -6.27
CA VAL A 101 -20.98 -5.88 -7.15
C VAL A 101 -19.73 -5.74 -8.01
N THR A 102 -19.91 -5.45 -9.29
CA THR A 102 -18.82 -5.12 -10.21
C THR A 102 -18.74 -3.60 -10.37
N VAL A 103 -17.55 -3.08 -10.14
CA VAL A 103 -17.26 -1.64 -10.19
C VAL A 103 -16.26 -1.38 -11.29
N SER A 104 -16.66 -0.54 -12.23
CA SER A 104 -15.84 -0.14 -13.37
C SER A 104 -15.02 1.12 -13.10
N SER A 105 -14.13 1.46 -14.04
CA SER A 105 -13.31 2.68 -14.03
C SER A 105 -14.12 3.92 -13.65
N GLY A 106 -13.62 4.70 -12.69
CA GLY A 106 -14.29 5.86 -12.09
C GLY A 106 -15.21 5.52 -10.91
N GLY A 107 -15.44 4.24 -10.62
CA GLY A 107 -16.23 3.78 -9.48
C GLY A 107 -15.43 3.73 -8.18
N PHE A 108 -16.15 3.83 -7.08
CA PHE A 108 -15.57 3.87 -5.73
C PHE A 108 -16.32 2.90 -4.80
N VAL A 109 -15.55 2.19 -3.97
CA VAL A 109 -16.08 1.29 -2.93
C VAL A 109 -15.42 1.63 -1.61
N ALA A 110 -16.18 1.65 -0.54
CA ALA A 110 -15.65 1.80 0.81
C ALA A 110 -16.17 0.70 1.72
N ALA A 111 -15.27 0.07 2.46
CA ALA A 111 -15.55 -0.88 3.53
C ALA A 111 -15.14 -0.25 4.87
N PRO A 112 -16.07 0.35 5.62
CA PRO A 112 -15.79 0.88 6.95
C PRO A 112 -15.33 -0.21 7.93
N PRO A 113 -14.81 0.15 9.11
CA PRO A 113 -14.47 -0.82 10.15
C PRO A 113 -15.62 -1.79 10.44
N GLY A 114 -15.29 -3.08 10.54
CA GLY A 114 -16.26 -4.14 10.80
C GLY A 114 -17.02 -4.67 9.57
N VAL A 115 -16.81 -4.08 8.40
CA VAL A 115 -17.44 -4.55 7.15
C VAL A 115 -16.56 -5.57 6.46
N ALA A 116 -17.03 -6.82 6.39
CA ALA A 116 -16.33 -7.89 5.67
C ALA A 116 -16.34 -7.61 4.16
N HIS A 117 -15.21 -7.84 3.52
CA HIS A 117 -15.08 -7.63 2.09
C HIS A 117 -14.02 -8.54 1.46
N SER A 118 -14.17 -8.75 0.17
CA SER A 118 -13.18 -9.40 -0.69
C SER A 118 -13.31 -8.81 -2.10
N PHE A 119 -12.28 -8.96 -2.92
CA PHE A 119 -12.36 -8.50 -4.29
C PHE A 119 -11.39 -9.22 -5.22
N ARG A 120 -11.71 -9.21 -6.50
CA ARG A 120 -11.00 -9.90 -7.55
C ARG A 120 -11.22 -9.22 -8.91
N ASN A 121 -10.36 -9.55 -9.85
CA ASN A 121 -10.56 -9.18 -11.25
C ASN A 121 -11.13 -10.37 -12.03
N ASP A 122 -12.45 -10.44 -12.17
CA ASP A 122 -13.14 -11.49 -12.93
C ASP A 122 -13.21 -11.19 -14.44
N SER A 123 -12.75 -10.02 -14.87
CA SER A 123 -12.79 -9.61 -16.25
C SER A 123 -11.70 -10.27 -17.12
N ASP A 124 -11.83 -10.14 -18.42
CA ASP A 124 -10.86 -10.57 -19.42
C ASP A 124 -9.73 -9.55 -19.69
N ARG A 125 -9.66 -8.49 -18.88
CA ARG A 125 -8.71 -7.36 -19.03
C ARG A 125 -7.98 -7.08 -17.73
N PRO A 126 -6.80 -6.43 -17.78
CA PRO A 126 -6.15 -5.92 -16.60
C PRO A 126 -7.01 -4.85 -15.90
N ALA A 127 -6.97 -4.83 -14.59
CA ALA A 127 -7.55 -3.76 -13.78
C ALA A 127 -6.46 -3.04 -12.98
N SER A 128 -6.63 -1.74 -12.77
CA SER A 128 -5.80 -0.95 -11.86
C SER A 128 -6.66 -0.05 -10.98
N TRP A 129 -6.20 0.13 -9.75
CA TRP A 129 -6.95 0.87 -8.75
C TRP A 129 -6.04 1.48 -7.69
N LEU A 130 -6.60 2.43 -6.93
CA LEU A 130 -6.02 2.90 -5.69
C LEU A 130 -6.73 2.22 -4.51
N THR A 131 -5.97 1.76 -3.53
CA THR A 131 -6.48 1.40 -2.21
C THR A 131 -6.10 2.50 -1.23
N ILE A 132 -7.08 3.01 -0.50
CA ILE A 132 -6.93 4.04 0.52
C ILE A 132 -7.21 3.38 1.86
N HIS A 133 -6.19 3.28 2.70
CA HIS A 133 -6.24 2.68 4.03
C HIS A 133 -6.17 3.81 5.07
N THR A 134 -7.22 4.01 5.83
CA THR A 134 -7.28 5.15 6.75
C THR A 134 -7.93 4.80 8.10
N PRO A 135 -7.25 5.04 9.23
CA PRO A 135 -5.82 5.38 9.35
C PRO A 135 -4.91 4.23 8.85
N ASP A 136 -3.60 4.45 8.78
CA ASP A 136 -2.66 3.40 8.33
C ASP A 136 -2.75 2.12 9.17
N GLY A 137 -2.82 2.25 10.48
CA GLY A 137 -2.98 1.11 11.39
C GLY A 137 -1.95 0.00 11.25
N GLY A 138 -0.77 0.32 10.71
CA GLY A 138 0.32 -0.64 10.45
C GLY A 138 0.28 -1.28 9.05
N PHE A 139 -0.61 -0.85 8.17
CA PHE A 139 -0.75 -1.44 6.84
C PHE A 139 0.48 -1.26 5.96
N ALA A 140 1.11 -0.09 5.96
CA ALA A 140 2.35 0.12 5.22
C ALA A 140 3.48 -0.81 5.70
N ALA A 141 3.62 -0.98 7.00
CA ALA A 141 4.59 -1.92 7.58
C ALA A 141 4.28 -3.37 7.20
N PHE A 142 3.01 -3.77 7.24
CA PHE A 142 2.55 -5.08 6.79
C PHE A 142 2.93 -5.33 5.31
N MET A 143 2.66 -4.40 4.42
CA MET A 143 2.98 -4.54 3.00
C MET A 143 4.49 -4.65 2.76
N ARG A 144 5.30 -3.89 3.48
CA ARG A 144 6.76 -4.00 3.43
C ARG A 144 7.25 -5.35 3.96
N GLY A 145 6.63 -5.85 5.02
CA GLY A 145 6.91 -7.19 5.55
C GLY A 145 6.63 -8.29 4.52
N VAL A 146 5.51 -8.21 3.81
CA VAL A 146 5.16 -9.14 2.72
C VAL A 146 6.22 -9.09 1.62
N ARG A 147 6.64 -7.90 1.19
CA ARG A 147 7.74 -7.73 0.22
C ARG A 147 9.02 -8.40 0.67
N ASP A 148 9.38 -8.22 1.92
CA ASP A 148 10.65 -8.67 2.50
C ASP A 148 10.59 -10.14 2.97
N GLY A 149 9.47 -10.84 2.75
CA GLY A 149 9.30 -12.26 3.10
C GLY A 149 9.14 -12.51 4.60
N VAL A 150 8.84 -11.47 5.39
CA VAL A 150 8.56 -11.60 6.82
C VAL A 150 7.16 -12.22 6.98
N LYS A 151 7.06 -13.33 7.73
CA LYS A 151 5.76 -13.86 8.14
C LYS A 151 5.14 -12.85 9.10
N VAL A 152 4.05 -12.25 8.69
CA VAL A 152 3.23 -11.36 9.53
C VAL A 152 2.15 -12.24 10.13
N GLU A 153 2.24 -12.46 11.45
CA GLU A 153 1.19 -13.12 12.22
C GLU A 153 0.03 -12.16 12.50
#